data_8e598fdcac219b8d7e083e678975e88f
#
_entry.id   8e598fdcac219b8d7e083e678975e88f
#
_cell.length_a   1.000
_cell.length_b   1.000
_cell.length_c   1.000
_cell.angle_alpha   90.00
_cell.angle_beta   90.00
_cell.angle_gamma   90.00
#
_symmetry.space_group_name_H-M   'P 1'
#
loop_
_entity.id
_entity.type
_entity.pdbx_description
1 polymer ?
#
loop_
_entity_poly.entity_id
_entity_poly.type
_entity_poly.pdbx_seq_one_letter_code
_entity_poly.pdbx_strand_id
1 'polypeptide(L)'
;MGCNGHGNKQDEERAAILSRSPFGPITDSLVQNKSNDEAGLYFRRAELLSRNDLNELAAEDYRRSWELSPDEMTGFRYASTLTILGQSGKAIQLLQDCRKKFPSNSDFPAMLGELYQQSGRTKEAIEIFDSTLKTDSLNFEAWYEKGLLLEKSGDTAGAILALGKAYAIQPINTYGLELAHLYAEHRDPAALPICDAILKKDTTRSSLDPLFIKGIYYSNTSQYKKAIVQFDSCIFRDWKFTDAYLEKGIALFKQRQYRQALQSFQMTIKVSATYADGYFWVGRCYEATGLPEQAIVYYRQALALDKDFTEAANGIKRLQ
;
A
#
# COMPACT_ATOMS: atom_id res chain seq x y z
N MET A 1 -17.21 -7.82 49.23
CA MET A 1 -15.77 -7.59 49.46
C MET A 1 -15.01 -8.47 48.49
N GLY A 2 -14.28 -7.92 47.54
CA GLY A 2 -13.51 -8.73 46.57
C GLY A 2 -13.15 -8.03 45.28
N CYS A 3 -12.64 -6.78 45.28
CA CYS A 3 -12.18 -6.09 44.05
C CYS A 3 -10.78 -5.47 44.17
N ASN A 4 -9.98 -5.76 45.21
CA ASN A 4 -8.67 -5.10 45.42
C ASN A 4 -7.43 -5.98 45.10
N GLY A 5 -7.59 -7.20 44.60
CA GLY A 5 -6.43 -8.10 44.42
C GLY A 5 -5.74 -8.05 43.08
N HIS A 6 -6.40 -7.54 42.02
CA HIS A 6 -5.84 -7.58 40.66
C HIS A 6 -4.92 -6.39 40.34
N GLY A 7 -5.21 -5.20 40.87
CA GLY A 7 -4.39 -4.00 40.66
C GLY A 7 -2.98 -4.13 41.25
N ASN A 8 -2.89 -4.67 42.47
CA ASN A 8 -1.61 -4.78 43.19
C ASN A 8 -0.61 -5.74 42.50
N LYS A 9 -1.10 -6.82 41.89
CA LYS A 9 -0.24 -7.82 41.21
C LYS A 9 0.34 -7.31 39.88
N GLN A 10 -0.44 -6.55 39.13
CA GLN A 10 0.03 -5.92 37.88
C GLN A 10 1.07 -4.84 38.14
N ASP A 11 0.89 -4.03 39.19
CA ASP A 11 1.85 -2.99 39.56
C ASP A 11 3.18 -3.58 40.06
N GLU A 12 3.13 -4.69 40.81
CA GLU A 12 4.32 -5.42 41.25
C GLU A 12 5.08 -6.03 40.07
N GLU A 13 4.38 -6.65 39.12
CA GLU A 13 4.97 -7.25 37.91
C GLU A 13 5.63 -6.18 37.02
N ARG A 14 4.97 -5.03 36.84
CA ARG A 14 5.50 -3.86 36.14
C ARG A 14 6.77 -3.33 36.82
N ALA A 15 6.75 -3.13 38.14
CA ALA A 15 7.92 -2.66 38.87
C ALA A 15 9.09 -3.64 38.72
N ALA A 16 8.80 -4.95 38.77
CA ALA A 16 9.80 -5.99 38.59
C ALA A 16 10.43 -5.96 37.17
N ILE A 17 9.67 -5.67 36.13
CA ILE A 17 10.20 -5.50 34.77
C ILE A 17 11.09 -4.26 34.70
N LEU A 18 10.61 -3.11 35.16
CA LEU A 18 11.31 -1.83 35.06
C LEU A 18 12.58 -1.76 35.90
N SER A 19 12.73 -2.60 36.92
CA SER A 19 13.97 -2.68 37.74
C SER A 19 15.08 -3.50 37.11
N ARG A 20 14.80 -4.27 36.06
CA ARG A 20 15.79 -5.16 35.41
C ARG A 20 16.59 -4.42 34.35
N SER A 21 17.78 -4.93 34.01
CA SER A 21 18.52 -4.50 32.82
C SER A 21 17.73 -4.82 31.55
N PRO A 22 17.65 -3.90 30.56
CA PRO A 22 18.37 -2.62 30.47
C PRO A 22 17.60 -1.41 31.06
N PHE A 23 16.44 -1.58 31.66
CA PHE A 23 15.54 -0.51 32.10
C PHE A 23 15.93 0.08 33.48
N GLY A 24 16.50 -0.73 34.36
CA GLY A 24 16.80 -0.41 35.75
C GLY A 24 17.57 0.91 35.92
N PRO A 25 18.69 1.14 35.25
CA PRO A 25 19.47 2.38 35.42
C PRO A 25 18.68 3.66 35.13
N ILE A 26 17.76 3.62 34.12
CA ILE A 26 16.90 4.77 33.80
C ILE A 26 15.80 4.90 34.85
N THR A 27 15.25 3.79 35.29
CA THR A 27 14.23 3.74 36.36
C THR A 27 14.78 4.32 37.67
N ASP A 28 16.00 3.96 38.06
CA ASP A 28 16.66 4.51 39.24
C ASP A 28 16.89 6.02 39.12
N SER A 29 17.24 6.50 37.93
CA SER A 29 17.42 7.93 37.67
C SER A 29 16.12 8.70 37.79
N LEU A 30 15.01 8.13 37.31
CA LEU A 30 13.65 8.69 37.44
C LEU A 30 13.19 8.74 38.89
N VAL A 31 13.39 7.64 39.64
CA VAL A 31 12.97 7.55 41.05
C VAL A 31 13.78 8.50 41.95
N GLN A 32 15.06 8.67 41.68
CA GLN A 32 15.93 9.52 42.50
C GLN A 32 15.83 11.00 42.15
N ASN A 33 15.01 11.35 41.12
CA ASN A 33 14.81 12.73 40.66
C ASN A 33 16.13 13.48 40.38
N LYS A 34 17.13 12.77 39.85
CA LYS A 34 18.50 13.26 39.67
C LYS A 34 18.74 13.99 38.35
N SER A 35 17.76 14.07 37.49
CA SER A 35 17.90 14.62 36.15
C SER A 35 16.99 15.83 35.95
N ASN A 36 17.55 16.90 35.36
CA ASN A 36 16.74 18.00 34.84
C ASN A 36 16.03 17.66 33.51
N ASP A 37 16.27 16.46 32.95
CA ASP A 37 15.69 15.95 31.70
C ASP A 37 14.82 14.72 32.00
N GLU A 38 13.77 14.90 32.79
CA GLU A 38 12.83 13.82 33.12
C GLU A 38 12.10 13.31 31.87
N ALA A 39 11.68 14.20 30.97
CA ALA A 39 11.03 13.85 29.72
C ALA A 39 11.92 12.96 28.85
N GLY A 40 13.20 13.32 28.68
CA GLY A 40 14.16 12.52 27.93
C GLY A 40 14.46 11.16 28.59
N LEU A 41 14.39 11.05 29.91
CA LEU A 41 14.54 9.76 30.59
C LEU A 41 13.35 8.83 30.27
N TYR A 42 12.12 9.33 30.35
CA TYR A 42 10.94 8.56 29.94
C TYR A 42 11.03 8.15 28.47
N PHE A 43 11.39 9.06 27.57
CA PHE A 43 11.57 8.75 26.14
C PHE A 43 12.58 7.61 25.93
N ARG A 44 13.77 7.72 26.53
CA ARG A 44 14.83 6.70 26.38
C ARG A 44 14.38 5.33 26.95
N ARG A 45 13.63 5.31 28.06
CA ARG A 45 13.11 4.06 28.59
C ARG A 45 12.02 3.49 27.69
N ALA A 46 11.13 4.32 27.16
CA ALA A 46 10.12 3.91 26.19
C ALA A 46 10.73 3.28 24.92
N GLU A 47 11.82 3.87 24.37
CA GLU A 47 12.55 3.28 23.24
C GLU A 47 13.11 1.89 23.55
N LEU A 48 13.66 1.70 24.76
CA LEU A 48 14.15 0.40 25.19
C LEU A 48 13.00 -0.61 25.38
N LEU A 49 11.90 -0.18 25.99
CA LEU A 49 10.71 -1.02 26.18
C LEU A 49 10.12 -1.46 24.83
N SER A 50 9.97 -0.52 23.89
CA SER A 50 9.46 -0.82 22.55
C SER A 50 10.34 -1.81 21.79
N ARG A 51 11.67 -1.67 21.88
CA ARG A 51 12.64 -2.62 21.28
C ARG A 51 12.58 -4.03 21.89
N ASN A 52 11.97 -4.18 23.06
CA ASN A 52 11.76 -5.45 23.74
C ASN A 52 10.30 -5.89 23.69
N ASP A 53 9.51 -5.38 22.75
CA ASP A 53 8.08 -5.69 22.54
C ASP A 53 7.17 -5.40 23.75
N LEU A 54 7.63 -4.59 24.69
CA LEU A 54 6.87 -4.16 25.89
C LEU A 54 6.07 -2.89 25.57
N ASN A 55 5.23 -2.94 24.54
CA ASN A 55 4.60 -1.78 23.94
C ASN A 55 3.61 -1.06 24.88
N GLU A 56 2.91 -1.76 25.79
CA GLU A 56 2.05 -1.11 26.77
C GLU A 56 2.83 -0.22 27.73
N LEU A 57 3.97 -0.71 28.24
CA LEU A 57 4.85 0.07 29.10
C LEU A 57 5.53 1.22 28.34
N ALA A 58 5.92 0.97 27.09
CA ALA A 58 6.47 2.00 26.20
C ALA A 58 5.47 3.13 25.97
N ALA A 59 4.20 2.81 25.70
CA ALA A 59 3.15 3.81 25.49
C ALA A 59 2.93 4.70 26.73
N GLU A 60 3.03 4.14 27.93
CA GLU A 60 2.92 4.92 29.16
C GLU A 60 4.11 5.87 29.35
N ASP A 61 5.32 5.41 29.09
CA ASP A 61 6.52 6.22 29.18
C ASP A 61 6.56 7.31 28.08
N TYR A 62 6.17 6.97 26.82
CA TYR A 62 5.99 7.99 25.78
C TYR A 62 4.93 9.02 26.15
N ARG A 63 3.83 8.61 26.78
CA ARG A 63 2.81 9.53 27.28
C ARG A 63 3.38 10.49 28.32
N ARG A 64 4.16 9.97 29.28
CA ARG A 64 4.81 10.82 30.30
C ARG A 64 5.80 11.79 29.71
N SER A 65 6.62 11.32 28.77
CA SER A 65 7.54 12.18 28.03
C SER A 65 6.80 13.31 27.30
N TRP A 66 5.71 12.95 26.59
CA TRP A 66 4.87 13.90 25.86
C TRP A 66 4.19 14.93 26.78
N GLU A 67 3.68 14.52 27.92
CA GLU A 67 3.05 15.41 28.91
C GLU A 67 4.04 16.43 29.50
N LEU A 68 5.28 15.99 29.72
CA LEU A 68 6.35 16.85 30.30
C LEU A 68 6.95 17.80 29.26
N SER A 69 7.26 17.33 28.10
CA SER A 69 7.90 18.11 27.03
C SER A 69 7.48 17.58 25.65
N PRO A 70 6.39 18.10 25.08
CA PRO A 70 5.99 17.70 23.74
C PRO A 70 7.04 18.05 22.70
N ASP A 71 7.49 17.04 21.94
CA ASP A 71 8.36 17.19 20.78
C ASP A 71 7.94 16.24 19.64
N GLU A 72 8.42 16.48 18.43
CA GLU A 72 8.00 15.75 17.24
C GLU A 72 8.35 14.27 17.32
N MET A 73 9.52 13.92 17.81
CA MET A 73 9.98 12.54 17.90
C MET A 73 9.12 11.74 18.90
N THR A 74 8.87 12.31 20.07
CA THR A 74 8.01 11.71 21.09
C THR A 74 6.59 11.54 20.57
N GLY A 75 6.02 12.54 19.90
CA GLY A 75 4.70 12.47 19.27
C GLY A 75 4.61 11.35 18.26
N PHE A 76 5.60 11.24 17.37
CA PHE A 76 5.70 10.20 16.34
C PHE A 76 5.77 8.80 16.96
N ARG A 77 6.71 8.58 17.90
CA ARG A 77 6.91 7.28 18.56
C ARG A 77 5.70 6.85 19.37
N TYR A 78 5.10 7.79 20.10
CA TYR A 78 3.91 7.50 20.88
C TYR A 78 2.72 7.12 19.98
N ALA A 79 2.47 7.87 18.91
CA ALA A 79 1.41 7.55 17.95
C ALA A 79 1.62 6.18 17.30
N SER A 80 2.86 5.88 16.86
CA SER A 80 3.22 4.57 16.30
C SER A 80 2.96 3.43 17.30
N THR A 81 3.37 3.61 18.56
CA THR A 81 3.15 2.60 19.61
C THR A 81 1.66 2.38 19.90
N LEU A 82 0.85 3.45 19.96
CA LEU A 82 -0.61 3.33 20.09
C LEU A 82 -1.25 2.59 18.91
N THR A 83 -0.73 2.78 17.71
CA THR A 83 -1.19 2.08 16.49
C THR A 83 -0.87 0.59 16.60
N ILE A 84 0.35 0.22 16.99
CA ILE A 84 0.75 -1.19 17.24
C ILE A 84 -0.16 -1.86 18.28
N LEU A 85 -0.56 -1.14 19.32
CA LEU A 85 -1.47 -1.61 20.36
C LEU A 85 -2.95 -1.64 19.92
N GLY A 86 -3.28 -1.28 18.68
CA GLY A 86 -4.65 -1.19 18.19
C GLY A 86 -5.48 -0.07 18.82
N GLN A 87 -4.83 0.88 19.52
CA GLN A 87 -5.49 2.01 20.19
C GLN A 87 -5.69 3.19 19.23
N SER A 88 -6.27 2.92 18.04
CA SER A 88 -6.41 3.90 16.95
C SER A 88 -7.10 5.20 17.37
N GLY A 89 -8.10 5.13 18.26
CA GLY A 89 -8.78 6.34 18.76
C GLY A 89 -7.85 7.29 19.50
N LYS A 90 -6.95 6.75 20.37
CA LYS A 90 -5.96 7.56 21.10
C LYS A 90 -4.86 8.07 20.16
N ALA A 91 -4.43 7.25 19.20
CA ALA A 91 -3.46 7.66 18.21
C ALA A 91 -3.98 8.84 17.37
N ILE A 92 -5.24 8.79 16.92
CA ILE A 92 -5.90 9.88 16.19
C ILE A 92 -5.92 11.17 17.01
N GLN A 93 -6.32 11.11 18.28
CA GLN A 93 -6.32 12.30 19.16
C GLN A 93 -4.93 12.90 19.32
N LEU A 94 -3.94 12.06 19.60
CA LEU A 94 -2.55 12.50 19.74
C LEU A 94 -2.03 13.15 18.44
N LEU A 95 -2.26 12.52 17.29
CA LEU A 95 -1.81 13.05 15.99
C LEU A 95 -2.49 14.37 15.63
N GLN A 96 -3.77 14.55 16.00
CA GLN A 96 -4.45 15.84 15.85
C GLN A 96 -3.79 16.94 16.70
N ASP A 97 -3.32 16.61 17.89
CA ASP A 97 -2.58 17.55 18.76
C ASP A 97 -1.17 17.81 18.24
N CYS A 98 -0.48 16.77 17.75
CA CYS A 98 0.83 16.91 17.08
C CYS A 98 0.74 17.87 15.90
N ARG A 99 -0.24 17.70 15.01
CA ARG A 99 -0.46 18.61 13.87
C ARG A 99 -0.65 20.07 14.26
N LYS A 100 -1.35 20.33 15.36
CA LYS A 100 -1.55 21.70 15.86
C LYS A 100 -0.25 22.31 16.42
N LYS A 101 0.55 21.48 17.10
CA LYS A 101 1.81 21.92 17.73
C LYS A 101 2.94 22.04 16.72
N PHE A 102 2.98 21.17 15.72
CA PHE A 102 4.05 21.04 14.72
C PHE A 102 3.48 21.07 13.30
N PRO A 103 2.95 22.22 12.85
CA PRO A 103 2.23 22.33 11.59
C PRO A 103 3.11 22.11 10.35
N SER A 104 4.43 22.22 10.49
CA SER A 104 5.40 22.01 9.40
C SER A 104 5.82 20.56 9.24
N ASN A 105 5.43 19.66 10.16
CA ASN A 105 5.79 18.25 10.10
C ASN A 105 4.76 17.49 9.25
N SER A 106 5.20 16.93 8.11
CA SER A 106 4.35 16.19 7.17
C SER A 106 4.01 14.76 7.61
N ASP A 107 4.76 14.19 8.56
CA ASP A 107 4.55 12.81 9.01
C ASP A 107 3.22 12.67 9.78
N PHE A 108 2.85 13.68 10.56
CA PHE A 108 1.61 13.61 11.35
C PHE A 108 0.33 13.59 10.49
N PRO A 109 0.19 14.43 9.45
CA PRO A 109 -0.91 14.28 8.51
C PRO A 109 -0.91 12.94 7.78
N ALA A 110 0.26 12.43 7.37
CA ALA A 110 0.37 11.13 6.68
C ALA A 110 -0.12 9.99 7.59
N MET A 111 0.39 9.88 8.82
CA MET A 111 -0.05 8.87 9.80
C MET A 111 -1.54 8.99 10.11
N LEU A 112 -2.06 10.21 10.25
CA LEU A 112 -3.47 10.45 10.54
C LEU A 112 -4.36 10.04 9.37
N GLY A 113 -3.94 10.35 8.13
CA GLY A 113 -4.60 9.92 6.91
C GLY A 113 -4.66 8.39 6.80
N GLU A 114 -3.55 7.71 7.07
CA GLU A 114 -3.46 6.25 7.09
C GLU A 114 -4.40 5.63 8.13
N LEU A 115 -4.43 6.13 9.36
CA LEU A 115 -5.33 5.64 10.41
C LEU A 115 -6.81 5.83 10.06
N TYR A 116 -7.17 6.95 9.45
CA TYR A 116 -8.53 7.16 8.94
C TYR A 116 -8.86 6.19 7.82
N GLN A 117 -7.92 5.95 6.89
CA GLN A 117 -8.11 4.99 5.81
C GLN A 117 -8.31 3.56 6.34
N GLN A 118 -7.47 3.10 7.27
CA GLN A 118 -7.59 1.79 7.92
C GLN A 118 -8.93 1.62 8.65
N SER A 119 -9.47 2.73 9.16
CA SER A 119 -10.78 2.78 9.82
C SER A 119 -11.96 2.94 8.84
N GLY A 120 -11.73 2.92 7.52
CA GLY A 120 -12.76 3.13 6.49
C GLY A 120 -13.25 4.58 6.39
N ARG A 121 -12.58 5.53 7.03
CA ARG A 121 -12.93 6.96 7.11
C ARG A 121 -12.24 7.77 6.02
N THR A 122 -12.46 7.38 4.75
CA THR A 122 -11.75 7.95 3.60
C THR A 122 -11.98 9.45 3.43
N LYS A 123 -13.20 9.95 3.75
CA LYS A 123 -13.49 11.40 3.64
C LYS A 123 -12.64 12.22 4.60
N GLU A 124 -12.55 11.79 5.85
CA GLU A 124 -11.72 12.46 6.85
C GLU A 124 -10.24 12.40 6.50
N ALA A 125 -9.77 11.30 5.92
CA ALA A 125 -8.40 11.21 5.42
C ALA A 125 -8.13 12.27 4.33
N ILE A 126 -9.03 12.43 3.36
CA ILE A 126 -8.91 13.46 2.31
C ILE A 126 -8.92 14.87 2.92
N GLU A 127 -9.80 15.15 3.90
CA GLU A 127 -9.87 16.45 4.58
C GLU A 127 -8.56 16.80 5.30
N ILE A 128 -7.85 15.80 5.85
CA ILE A 128 -6.54 16.00 6.45
C ILE A 128 -5.54 16.52 5.40
N PHE A 129 -5.45 15.85 4.25
CA PHE A 129 -4.53 16.28 3.19
C PHE A 129 -4.95 17.62 2.59
N ASP A 130 -6.25 17.88 2.42
CA ASP A 130 -6.75 19.19 1.97
C ASP A 130 -6.34 20.32 2.92
N SER A 131 -6.41 20.07 4.24
CA SER A 131 -5.98 21.06 5.22
C SER A 131 -4.46 21.28 5.22
N THR A 132 -3.69 20.22 4.99
CA THR A 132 -2.23 20.30 4.84
C THR A 132 -1.87 21.11 3.60
N LEU A 133 -2.51 20.84 2.47
CA LEU A 133 -2.29 21.53 1.19
C LEU A 133 -2.75 23.00 1.18
N LYS A 134 -3.67 23.39 2.06
CA LYS A 134 -4.00 24.81 2.28
C LYS A 134 -2.87 25.56 2.97
N THR A 135 -2.11 24.90 3.83
CA THR A 135 -0.98 25.48 4.56
C THR A 135 0.30 25.42 3.73
N ASP A 136 0.53 24.28 3.09
CA ASP A 136 1.68 24.05 2.21
C ASP A 136 1.21 23.40 0.89
N SER A 137 0.99 24.23 -0.10
CA SER A 137 0.53 23.79 -1.44
C SER A 137 1.60 23.03 -2.25
N LEU A 138 2.86 23.08 -1.81
CA LEU A 138 3.99 22.36 -2.43
C LEU A 138 4.31 21.03 -1.73
N ASN A 139 3.52 20.63 -0.74
CA ASN A 139 3.67 19.34 -0.08
C ASN A 139 3.30 18.21 -1.04
N PHE A 140 4.30 17.66 -1.72
CA PHE A 140 4.12 16.63 -2.73
C PHE A 140 3.63 15.31 -2.14
N GLU A 141 4.00 14.98 -0.91
CA GLU A 141 3.54 13.79 -0.19
C GLU A 141 2.03 13.87 0.08
N ALA A 142 1.55 15.02 0.56
CA ALA A 142 0.12 15.22 0.78
C ALA A 142 -0.69 15.14 -0.54
N TRP A 143 -0.15 15.65 -1.65
CA TRP A 143 -0.77 15.48 -2.97
C TRP A 143 -0.81 14.02 -3.39
N TYR A 144 0.27 13.27 -3.18
CA TYR A 144 0.36 11.85 -3.55
C TYR A 144 -0.64 11.01 -2.76
N GLU A 145 -0.60 11.10 -1.43
CA GLU A 145 -1.52 10.36 -0.55
C GLU A 145 -3.00 10.68 -0.85
N LYS A 146 -3.30 11.96 -1.06
CA LYS A 146 -4.64 12.37 -1.50
C LYS A 146 -5.03 11.71 -2.83
N GLY A 147 -4.09 11.65 -3.78
CA GLY A 147 -4.30 11.02 -5.08
C GLY A 147 -4.67 9.54 -4.96
N LEU A 148 -3.92 8.78 -4.15
CA LEU A 148 -4.22 7.36 -3.89
C LEU A 148 -5.59 7.14 -3.22
N LEU A 149 -5.96 8.02 -2.29
CA LEU A 149 -7.28 7.95 -1.64
C LEU A 149 -8.43 8.24 -2.61
N LEU A 150 -8.25 9.22 -3.50
CA LEU A 150 -9.24 9.57 -4.52
C LEU A 150 -9.41 8.44 -5.53
N GLU A 151 -8.31 7.82 -5.98
CA GLU A 151 -8.33 6.63 -6.83
C GLU A 151 -9.12 5.50 -6.18
N LYS A 152 -8.79 5.14 -4.95
CA LYS A 152 -9.49 4.09 -4.20
C LYS A 152 -10.98 4.38 -3.98
N SER A 153 -11.35 5.64 -3.91
CA SER A 153 -12.76 6.07 -3.78
C SER A 153 -13.50 6.16 -5.12
N GLY A 154 -12.80 5.93 -6.24
CA GLY A 154 -13.36 6.00 -7.60
C GLY A 154 -13.38 7.40 -8.21
N ASP A 155 -12.84 8.42 -7.53
CA ASP A 155 -12.65 9.75 -8.12
C ASP A 155 -11.35 9.81 -8.94
N THR A 156 -11.40 9.21 -10.11
CA THR A 156 -10.26 9.15 -11.03
C THR A 156 -9.77 10.54 -11.47
N ALA A 157 -10.68 11.47 -11.72
CA ALA A 157 -10.28 12.80 -12.17
C ALA A 157 -9.53 13.55 -11.07
N GLY A 158 -10.01 13.46 -9.84
CA GLY A 158 -9.34 13.99 -8.66
C GLY A 158 -7.98 13.32 -8.42
N ALA A 159 -7.90 11.99 -8.59
CA ALA A 159 -6.67 11.22 -8.44
C ALA A 159 -5.59 11.66 -9.45
N ILE A 160 -5.93 11.75 -10.74
CA ILE A 160 -5.02 12.22 -11.78
C ILE A 160 -4.51 13.64 -11.48
N LEU A 161 -5.40 14.54 -11.05
CA LEU A 161 -4.99 15.90 -10.70
C LEU A 161 -4.02 15.91 -9.51
N ALA A 162 -4.32 15.16 -8.46
CA ALA A 162 -3.51 15.13 -7.25
C ALA A 162 -2.14 14.47 -7.50
N LEU A 163 -2.11 13.30 -8.14
CA LEU A 163 -0.86 12.61 -8.50
C LEU A 163 -0.04 13.43 -9.49
N GLY A 164 -0.72 14.13 -10.44
CA GLY A 164 -0.07 15.04 -11.37
C GLY A 164 0.62 16.20 -10.66
N LYS A 165 0.01 16.77 -9.62
CA LYS A 165 0.62 17.80 -8.76
C LYS A 165 1.82 17.26 -8.01
N ALA A 166 1.70 16.08 -7.37
CA ALA A 166 2.81 15.44 -6.69
C ALA A 166 4.01 15.23 -7.61
N TYR A 167 3.77 14.65 -8.79
CA TYR A 167 4.82 14.37 -9.78
C TYR A 167 5.44 15.64 -10.37
N ALA A 168 4.65 16.71 -10.57
CA ALA A 168 5.15 17.99 -11.06
C ALA A 168 6.06 18.70 -10.06
N ILE A 169 5.76 18.60 -8.76
CA ILE A 169 6.57 19.19 -7.69
C ILE A 169 7.83 18.36 -7.48
N GLN A 170 7.68 17.03 -7.35
CA GLN A 170 8.79 16.11 -7.10
C GLN A 170 8.72 14.92 -8.08
N PRO A 171 9.50 14.95 -9.19
CA PRO A 171 9.42 13.93 -10.24
C PRO A 171 10.17 12.66 -9.86
N ILE A 172 9.71 11.95 -8.84
CA ILE A 172 10.17 10.62 -8.46
C ILE A 172 9.40 9.54 -9.22
N ASN A 173 10.09 8.40 -9.45
CA ASN A 173 9.55 7.34 -10.30
C ASN A 173 8.22 6.77 -9.77
N THR A 174 8.07 6.58 -8.45
CA THR A 174 6.85 6.04 -7.86
C THR A 174 5.63 6.89 -8.22
N TYR A 175 5.69 8.21 -8.04
CA TYR A 175 4.58 9.12 -8.36
C TYR A 175 4.27 9.12 -9.86
N GLY A 176 5.33 9.06 -10.69
CA GLY A 176 5.18 8.98 -12.13
C GLY A 176 4.54 7.67 -12.59
N LEU A 177 4.87 6.54 -11.96
CA LEU A 177 4.30 5.23 -12.31
C LEU A 177 2.81 5.15 -11.98
N GLU A 178 2.40 5.59 -10.80
CA GLU A 178 0.97 5.63 -10.42
C GLU A 178 0.15 6.52 -11.37
N LEU A 179 0.66 7.72 -11.64
CA LEU A 179 0.03 8.63 -12.58
C LEU A 179 -0.04 8.05 -14.00
N ALA A 180 1.04 7.45 -14.48
CA ALA A 180 1.09 6.84 -15.79
C ALA A 180 0.16 5.62 -15.90
N HIS A 181 0.00 4.84 -14.82
CA HIS A 181 -0.93 3.73 -14.76
C HIS A 181 -2.38 4.23 -14.93
N LEU A 182 -2.81 5.24 -14.17
CA LEU A 182 -4.13 5.85 -14.32
C LEU A 182 -4.36 6.40 -15.74
N TYR A 183 -3.39 7.10 -16.31
CA TYR A 183 -3.48 7.56 -17.69
C TYR A 183 -3.64 6.39 -18.68
N ALA A 184 -2.89 5.29 -18.50
CA ALA A 184 -2.95 4.13 -19.39
C ALA A 184 -4.32 3.43 -19.31
N GLU A 185 -4.90 3.27 -18.13
CA GLU A 185 -6.23 2.70 -17.94
C GLU A 185 -7.30 3.56 -18.60
N HIS A 186 -7.16 4.88 -18.52
CA HIS A 186 -8.10 5.84 -19.12
C HIS A 186 -7.76 6.21 -20.58
N ARG A 187 -6.85 5.47 -21.22
CA ARG A 187 -6.44 5.65 -22.63
C ARG A 187 -5.82 7.01 -22.93
N ASP A 188 -5.29 7.68 -21.91
CA ASP A 188 -4.64 8.97 -22.07
C ASP A 188 -3.18 8.77 -22.51
N PRO A 189 -2.77 9.36 -23.66
CA PRO A 189 -1.39 9.24 -24.17
C PRO A 189 -0.34 9.86 -23.24
N ALA A 190 -0.73 10.67 -22.25
CA ALA A 190 0.18 11.23 -21.25
C ALA A 190 0.94 10.16 -20.44
N ALA A 191 0.45 8.92 -20.42
CA ALA A 191 1.16 7.77 -19.84
C ALA A 191 2.53 7.55 -20.51
N LEU A 192 2.62 7.72 -21.83
CA LEU A 192 3.81 7.35 -22.60
C LEU A 192 5.05 8.18 -22.26
N PRO A 193 5.01 9.54 -22.27
CA PRO A 193 6.19 10.34 -21.96
C PRO A 193 6.71 10.14 -20.55
N ILE A 194 5.83 9.84 -19.57
CA ILE A 194 6.24 9.53 -18.20
C ILE A 194 7.02 8.22 -18.18
N CYS A 195 6.47 7.16 -18.79
CA CYS A 195 7.16 5.86 -18.88
C CYS A 195 8.48 5.98 -19.62
N ASP A 196 8.54 6.73 -20.74
CA ASP A 196 9.75 6.92 -21.52
C ASP A 196 10.83 7.68 -20.73
N ALA A 197 10.44 8.68 -19.91
CA ALA A 197 11.36 9.40 -19.05
C ALA A 197 11.97 8.49 -17.96
N ILE A 198 11.17 7.59 -17.37
CA ILE A 198 11.63 6.61 -16.38
C ILE A 198 12.59 5.60 -17.05
N LEU A 199 12.21 5.05 -18.19
CA LEU A 199 13.02 4.08 -18.93
C LEU A 199 14.35 4.67 -19.41
N LYS A 200 14.39 5.96 -19.75
CA LYS A 200 15.62 6.66 -20.13
C LYS A 200 16.63 6.74 -18.96
N LYS A 201 16.14 6.82 -17.72
CA LYS A 201 16.99 6.84 -16.52
C LYS A 201 17.41 5.43 -16.07
N ASP A 202 16.70 4.38 -16.51
CA ASP A 202 16.96 2.98 -16.15
C ASP A 202 18.15 2.40 -16.96
N THR A 203 19.34 2.70 -16.50
CA THR A 203 20.59 2.19 -17.12
C THR A 203 20.78 0.70 -16.94
N THR A 204 20.20 0.12 -15.93
CA THR A 204 20.27 -1.32 -15.60
C THR A 204 19.28 -2.17 -16.40
N ARG A 205 18.30 -1.53 -17.02
CA ARG A 205 17.19 -2.19 -17.73
C ARG A 205 16.39 -3.14 -16.84
N SER A 206 16.30 -2.82 -15.55
CA SER A 206 15.59 -3.64 -14.56
C SER A 206 14.13 -3.24 -14.36
N SER A 207 13.74 -2.02 -14.75
CA SER A 207 12.38 -1.51 -14.55
C SER A 207 11.39 -2.20 -15.49
N LEU A 208 10.42 -2.90 -14.92
CA LEU A 208 9.35 -3.59 -15.66
C LEU A 208 8.10 -2.71 -15.79
N ASP A 209 7.73 -2.00 -14.72
CA ASP A 209 6.48 -1.25 -14.62
C ASP A 209 6.25 -0.26 -15.77
N PRO A 210 7.23 0.58 -16.19
CA PRO A 210 6.99 1.49 -17.29
C PRO A 210 6.70 0.77 -18.62
N LEU A 211 7.31 -0.41 -18.85
CA LEU A 211 7.03 -1.21 -20.05
C LEU A 211 5.63 -1.82 -19.95
N PHE A 212 5.28 -2.35 -18.79
CA PHE A 212 3.97 -2.94 -18.56
C PHE A 212 2.87 -1.90 -18.73
N ILE A 213 3.00 -0.72 -18.12
CA ILE A 213 2.06 0.40 -18.26
C ILE A 213 1.89 0.83 -19.73
N LYS A 214 3.00 0.92 -20.49
CA LYS A 214 2.91 1.18 -21.95
C LYS A 214 2.15 0.08 -22.68
N GLY A 215 2.35 -1.18 -22.27
CA GLY A 215 1.60 -2.33 -22.78
C GLY A 215 0.11 -2.18 -22.53
N ILE A 216 -0.29 -1.84 -21.29
CA ILE A 216 -1.69 -1.58 -20.89
C ILE A 216 -2.28 -0.44 -21.74
N TYR A 217 -1.59 0.71 -21.85
CA TYR A 217 -2.05 1.81 -22.68
C TYR A 217 -2.32 1.37 -24.14
N TYR A 218 -1.36 0.66 -24.75
CA TYR A 218 -1.53 0.19 -26.14
C TYR A 218 -2.64 -0.86 -26.27
N SER A 219 -2.82 -1.72 -25.27
CA SER A 219 -3.91 -2.70 -25.23
C SER A 219 -5.27 -1.99 -25.15
N ASN A 220 -5.43 -1.04 -24.25
CA ASN A 220 -6.66 -0.28 -24.03
C ASN A 220 -7.04 0.61 -25.24
N THR A 221 -6.03 1.06 -25.99
CA THR A 221 -6.22 1.82 -27.24
C THR A 221 -6.29 0.91 -28.48
N SER A 222 -6.45 -0.40 -28.30
CA SER A 222 -6.56 -1.42 -29.36
C SER A 222 -5.31 -1.52 -30.28
N GLN A 223 -4.17 -0.99 -29.87
CA GLN A 223 -2.89 -1.09 -30.57
C GLN A 223 -2.16 -2.39 -30.17
N TYR A 224 -2.86 -3.54 -30.27
CA TYR A 224 -2.43 -4.83 -29.70
C TYR A 224 -1.02 -5.27 -30.12
N LYS A 225 -0.60 -4.99 -31.37
CA LYS A 225 0.77 -5.32 -31.82
C LYS A 225 1.83 -4.59 -30.99
N LYS A 226 1.60 -3.30 -30.66
CA LYS A 226 2.52 -2.55 -29.83
C LYS A 226 2.46 -3.02 -28.37
N ALA A 227 1.26 -3.34 -27.86
CA ALA A 227 1.10 -3.90 -26.54
C ALA A 227 1.93 -5.19 -26.34
N ILE A 228 1.81 -6.13 -27.28
CA ILE A 228 2.56 -7.39 -27.26
C ILE A 228 4.08 -7.16 -27.20
N VAL A 229 4.61 -6.20 -27.96
CA VAL A 229 6.05 -5.85 -27.93
C VAL A 229 6.47 -5.39 -26.52
N GLN A 230 5.64 -4.61 -25.83
CA GLN A 230 5.95 -4.16 -24.48
C GLN A 230 5.91 -5.32 -23.48
N PHE A 231 4.88 -6.17 -23.55
CA PHE A 231 4.78 -7.35 -22.69
C PHE A 231 5.89 -8.36 -22.94
N ASP A 232 6.28 -8.56 -24.19
CA ASP A 232 7.45 -9.38 -24.54
C ASP A 232 8.74 -8.82 -23.94
N SER A 233 8.88 -7.49 -23.89
CA SER A 233 10.01 -6.84 -23.25
C SER A 233 10.03 -7.05 -21.74
N CYS A 234 8.84 -7.06 -21.09
CA CYS A 234 8.71 -7.41 -19.66
C CYS A 234 9.14 -8.87 -19.42
N ILE A 235 8.61 -9.81 -20.22
CA ILE A 235 8.90 -11.25 -20.14
C ILE A 235 10.40 -11.53 -20.38
N PHE A 236 11.02 -10.81 -21.32
CA PHE A 236 12.45 -10.94 -21.59
C PHE A 236 13.30 -10.49 -20.40
N ARG A 237 12.89 -9.43 -19.68
CA ARG A 237 13.59 -8.93 -18.50
C ARG A 237 13.35 -9.80 -17.28
N ASP A 238 12.11 -10.25 -17.09
CA ASP A 238 11.72 -11.18 -16.02
C ASP A 238 10.70 -12.21 -16.53
N TRP A 239 11.17 -13.42 -16.77
CA TRP A 239 10.33 -14.53 -17.23
C TRP A 239 9.30 -15.00 -16.18
N LYS A 240 9.42 -14.54 -14.92
CA LYS A 240 8.45 -14.81 -13.85
C LYS A 240 7.34 -13.77 -13.74
N PHE A 241 7.39 -12.73 -14.55
CA PHE A 241 6.38 -11.67 -14.51
C PHE A 241 5.06 -12.17 -15.11
N THR A 242 4.24 -12.76 -14.27
CA THR A 242 3.00 -13.48 -14.62
C THR A 242 2.00 -12.61 -15.37
N ASP A 243 1.82 -11.35 -14.93
CA ASP A 243 0.86 -10.41 -15.51
C ASP A 243 1.19 -10.07 -16.97
N ALA A 244 2.49 -10.03 -17.32
CA ALA A 244 2.89 -9.77 -18.70
C ALA A 244 2.47 -10.90 -19.65
N TYR A 245 2.50 -12.17 -19.21
CA TYR A 245 1.95 -13.28 -20.00
C TYR A 245 0.44 -13.18 -20.14
N LEU A 246 -0.27 -12.84 -19.05
CA LEU A 246 -1.71 -12.69 -19.06
C LEU A 246 -2.12 -11.60 -20.07
N GLU A 247 -1.60 -10.39 -19.92
CA GLU A 247 -1.96 -9.25 -20.75
C GLU A 247 -1.55 -9.45 -22.21
N LYS A 248 -0.39 -10.07 -22.46
CA LYS A 248 -0.02 -10.51 -23.80
C LYS A 248 -1.04 -11.47 -24.39
N GLY A 249 -1.47 -12.47 -23.61
CA GLY A 249 -2.51 -13.42 -24.01
C GLY A 249 -3.82 -12.73 -24.34
N ILE A 250 -4.25 -11.76 -23.52
CA ILE A 250 -5.46 -10.96 -23.77
C ILE A 250 -5.34 -10.17 -25.09
N ALA A 251 -4.20 -9.50 -25.31
CA ALA A 251 -3.96 -8.76 -26.54
C ALA A 251 -4.01 -9.67 -27.80
N LEU A 252 -3.45 -10.88 -27.72
CA LEU A 252 -3.51 -11.89 -28.76
C LEU A 252 -4.95 -12.41 -28.98
N PHE A 253 -5.68 -12.65 -27.89
CA PHE A 253 -7.07 -13.09 -27.93
C PHE A 253 -7.98 -12.06 -28.63
N LYS A 254 -7.79 -10.78 -28.31
CA LYS A 254 -8.51 -9.67 -28.98
C LYS A 254 -8.22 -9.60 -30.48
N GLN A 255 -7.04 -10.03 -30.92
CA GLN A 255 -6.69 -10.18 -32.34
C GLN A 255 -7.20 -11.52 -32.94
N ARG A 256 -7.94 -12.32 -32.20
CA ARG A 256 -8.41 -13.67 -32.59
C ARG A 256 -7.28 -14.68 -32.86
N GLN A 257 -6.07 -14.41 -32.34
CA GLN A 257 -4.93 -15.31 -32.43
C GLN A 257 -4.97 -16.34 -31.29
N TYR A 258 -6.06 -17.10 -31.25
CA TYR A 258 -6.42 -17.96 -30.10
C TYR A 258 -5.34 -18.99 -29.75
N ARG A 259 -4.63 -19.55 -30.74
CA ARG A 259 -3.55 -20.51 -30.49
C ARG A 259 -2.39 -19.88 -29.73
N GLN A 260 -1.97 -18.67 -30.12
CA GLN A 260 -0.88 -17.95 -29.47
C GLN A 260 -1.32 -17.42 -28.11
N ALA A 261 -2.57 -16.95 -27.99
CA ALA A 261 -3.16 -16.54 -26.71
C ALA A 261 -3.17 -17.71 -25.71
N LEU A 262 -3.60 -18.90 -26.15
CA LEU A 262 -3.60 -20.12 -25.35
C LEU A 262 -2.19 -20.43 -24.80
N GLN A 263 -1.17 -20.35 -25.64
CA GLN A 263 0.22 -20.56 -25.21
C GLN A 263 0.64 -19.56 -24.15
N SER A 264 0.27 -18.27 -24.31
CA SER A 264 0.58 -17.22 -23.34
C SER A 264 -0.10 -17.49 -21.99
N PHE A 265 -1.39 -17.83 -21.97
CA PHE A 265 -2.13 -18.16 -20.75
C PHE A 265 -1.63 -19.46 -20.09
N GLN A 266 -1.21 -20.45 -20.86
CA GLN A 266 -0.55 -21.64 -20.30
C GLN A 266 0.76 -21.29 -19.62
N MET A 267 1.51 -20.31 -20.12
CA MET A 267 2.69 -19.80 -19.42
C MET A 267 2.34 -19.07 -18.14
N THR A 268 1.23 -18.30 -18.10
CA THR A 268 0.71 -17.70 -16.85
C THR A 268 0.52 -18.78 -15.77
N ILE A 269 -0.18 -19.88 -16.11
CA ILE A 269 -0.42 -20.99 -15.19
C ILE A 269 0.90 -21.69 -14.79
N LYS A 270 1.81 -21.86 -15.73
CA LYS A 270 3.11 -22.51 -15.48
C LYS A 270 3.98 -21.69 -14.52
N VAL A 271 3.96 -20.37 -14.61
CA VAL A 271 4.69 -19.46 -13.73
C VAL A 271 4.00 -19.36 -12.37
N SER A 272 2.67 -19.30 -12.35
CA SER A 272 1.87 -19.21 -11.13
C SER A 272 0.64 -20.12 -11.22
N ALA A 273 0.75 -21.32 -10.63
CA ALA A 273 -0.32 -22.32 -10.65
C ALA A 273 -1.58 -21.93 -9.85
N THR A 274 -1.51 -20.88 -9.04
CA THR A 274 -2.63 -20.35 -8.24
C THR A 274 -3.30 -19.15 -8.87
N TYR A 275 -2.90 -18.76 -10.09
CA TYR A 275 -3.43 -17.58 -10.78
C TYR A 275 -4.73 -17.91 -11.52
N ALA A 276 -5.87 -17.66 -10.89
CA ALA A 276 -7.20 -18.06 -11.37
C ALA A 276 -7.53 -17.52 -12.77
N ASP A 277 -7.14 -16.27 -13.08
CA ASP A 277 -7.32 -15.65 -14.39
C ASP A 277 -6.65 -16.43 -15.52
N GLY A 278 -5.49 -17.02 -15.27
CA GLY A 278 -4.80 -17.86 -16.25
C GLY A 278 -5.67 -19.02 -16.71
N TYR A 279 -6.29 -19.72 -15.78
CA TYR A 279 -7.23 -20.83 -16.08
C TYR A 279 -8.48 -20.32 -16.79
N PHE A 280 -9.05 -19.22 -16.32
CA PHE A 280 -10.21 -18.61 -16.96
C PHE A 280 -9.94 -18.30 -18.42
N TRP A 281 -8.83 -17.63 -18.74
CA TRP A 281 -8.51 -17.28 -20.11
C TRP A 281 -8.14 -18.47 -20.99
N VAL A 282 -7.55 -19.54 -20.45
CA VAL A 282 -7.39 -20.81 -21.16
C VAL A 282 -8.77 -21.36 -21.53
N GLY A 283 -9.73 -21.37 -20.60
CA GLY A 283 -11.11 -21.73 -20.85
C GLY A 283 -11.74 -20.89 -21.96
N ARG A 284 -11.52 -19.57 -21.95
CA ARG A 284 -11.99 -18.66 -23.00
C ARG A 284 -11.41 -18.98 -24.38
N CYS A 285 -10.14 -19.40 -24.44
CA CYS A 285 -9.55 -19.84 -25.70
C CYS A 285 -10.20 -21.12 -26.24
N TYR A 286 -10.47 -22.10 -25.39
CA TYR A 286 -11.17 -23.33 -25.79
C TYR A 286 -12.61 -23.04 -26.22
N GLU A 287 -13.33 -22.20 -25.49
CA GLU A 287 -14.67 -21.75 -25.88
C GLU A 287 -14.66 -21.09 -27.27
N ALA A 288 -13.72 -20.14 -27.50
CA ALA A 288 -13.61 -19.43 -28.76
C ALA A 288 -13.19 -20.33 -29.95
N THR A 289 -12.60 -21.49 -29.68
CA THR A 289 -12.19 -22.46 -30.68
C THR A 289 -13.19 -23.65 -30.84
N GLY A 290 -14.36 -23.58 -30.19
CA GLY A 290 -15.41 -24.56 -30.32
C GLY A 290 -15.17 -25.87 -29.55
N LEU A 291 -14.46 -25.79 -28.44
CA LEU A 291 -14.13 -26.91 -27.57
C LEU A 291 -14.74 -26.70 -26.15
N PRO A 292 -16.09 -26.75 -26.03
CA PRO A 292 -16.80 -26.36 -24.81
C PRO A 292 -16.49 -27.26 -23.61
N GLU A 293 -16.26 -28.54 -23.83
CA GLU A 293 -15.93 -29.47 -22.74
C GLU A 293 -14.59 -29.09 -22.06
N GLN A 294 -13.58 -28.80 -22.86
CA GLN A 294 -12.31 -28.33 -22.34
C GLN A 294 -12.46 -26.96 -21.65
N ALA A 295 -13.23 -26.04 -22.22
CA ALA A 295 -13.51 -24.74 -21.60
C ALA A 295 -14.11 -24.91 -20.20
N ILE A 296 -15.11 -25.79 -20.03
CA ILE A 296 -15.77 -26.07 -18.74
C ILE A 296 -14.73 -26.57 -17.71
N VAL A 297 -13.82 -27.48 -18.13
CA VAL A 297 -12.77 -27.98 -17.21
C VAL A 297 -11.92 -26.82 -16.66
N TYR A 298 -11.46 -25.93 -17.53
CA TYR A 298 -10.62 -24.81 -17.10
C TYR A 298 -11.38 -23.73 -16.31
N TYR A 299 -12.65 -23.47 -16.63
CA TYR A 299 -13.49 -22.60 -15.80
C TYR A 299 -13.71 -23.17 -14.40
N ARG A 300 -13.87 -24.51 -14.26
CA ARG A 300 -13.93 -25.14 -12.94
C ARG A 300 -12.63 -25.01 -12.16
N GLN A 301 -11.47 -25.10 -12.84
CA GLN A 301 -10.18 -24.89 -12.19
C GLN A 301 -10.03 -23.44 -11.69
N ALA A 302 -10.46 -22.45 -12.48
CA ALA A 302 -10.51 -21.07 -12.03
C ALA A 302 -11.37 -20.89 -10.77
N LEU A 303 -12.59 -21.48 -10.76
CA LEU A 303 -13.50 -21.47 -9.61
C LEU A 303 -12.99 -22.25 -8.40
N ALA A 304 -12.13 -23.23 -8.58
CA ALA A 304 -11.50 -23.95 -7.48
C ALA A 304 -10.46 -23.08 -6.76
N LEU A 305 -9.85 -22.15 -7.48
CA LEU A 305 -8.88 -21.19 -6.94
C LEU A 305 -9.57 -19.94 -6.38
N ASP A 306 -10.58 -19.44 -7.07
CA ASP A 306 -11.41 -18.30 -6.67
C ASP A 306 -12.89 -18.66 -6.78
N LYS A 307 -13.55 -18.90 -5.65
CA LYS A 307 -14.96 -19.32 -5.59
C LYS A 307 -15.92 -18.23 -6.05
N ASP A 308 -15.51 -16.98 -6.00
CA ASP A 308 -16.31 -15.80 -6.34
C ASP A 308 -16.08 -15.35 -7.79
N PHE A 309 -15.33 -16.11 -8.59
CA PHE A 309 -15.04 -15.80 -9.99
C PHE A 309 -16.29 -15.94 -10.87
N THR A 310 -17.12 -14.90 -10.87
CA THR A 310 -18.44 -14.87 -11.54
C THR A 310 -18.37 -15.13 -13.04
N GLU A 311 -17.32 -14.64 -13.73
CA GLU A 311 -17.15 -14.82 -15.18
C GLU A 311 -16.91 -16.29 -15.54
N ALA A 312 -16.16 -17.03 -14.73
CA ALA A 312 -15.94 -18.46 -14.93
C ALA A 312 -17.24 -19.25 -14.69
N ALA A 313 -18.00 -18.91 -13.63
CA ALA A 313 -19.30 -19.50 -13.36
C ALA A 313 -20.30 -19.27 -14.50
N ASN A 314 -20.36 -18.05 -15.03
CA ASN A 314 -21.20 -17.69 -16.16
C ASN A 314 -20.76 -18.42 -17.45
N GLY A 315 -19.44 -18.61 -17.64
CA GLY A 315 -18.88 -19.39 -18.73
C GLY A 315 -19.41 -20.85 -18.73
N ILE A 316 -19.40 -21.50 -17.58
CA ILE A 316 -19.92 -22.86 -17.43
C ILE A 316 -21.41 -22.90 -17.76
N LYS A 317 -22.22 -21.99 -17.17
CA LYS A 317 -23.68 -21.95 -17.43
C LYS A 317 -24.01 -21.74 -18.89
N ARG A 318 -23.21 -20.99 -19.63
CA ARG A 318 -23.44 -20.71 -21.05
C ARG A 318 -23.15 -21.95 -21.94
N LEU A 319 -22.29 -22.85 -21.50
CA LEU A 319 -21.80 -23.98 -22.25
C LEU A 319 -22.52 -25.30 -21.87
N GLN A 320 -23.34 -25.32 -20.84
CA GLN A 320 -24.25 -26.43 -20.45
C GLN A 320 -25.61 -26.28 -21.08
#